data_4d4f065d7a0f565623bb2a3282a0fe6b
#
_entry.id   4d4f065d7a0f565623bb2a3282a0fe6b
#
_cell.length_a   1.000
_cell.length_b   1.000
_cell.length_c   1.000
_cell.angle_alpha   90.00
_cell.angle_beta   90.00
_cell.angle_gamma   90.00
#
_symmetry.space_group_name_H-M   'P 1'
#
loop_
_entity.id
_entity.type
_entity.pdbx_description
1 polymer ?
#
loop_
_entity_poly.entity_id
_entity_poly.type
_entity_poly.pdbx_seq_one_letter_code
_entity_poly.pdbx_strand_id
1 'polypeptide(L)'
;ILKYNKQNDIKILDYGSGYQPRVVFIVYEILVKKYRKKVSFDCYDFYSNNDIKNLNKQKKNKIKFYHLDTIKKIKKRKYNFCLINDVIHHIGIEKENFIINILNDLTRVSEIVFIKDHFQQGFISNNIIRFMDFLGNYFNDVNTPDNYYDKKTFKNLLGKMRVIVLEKILSIKLYPPFLLFMSNPDFNFVYLIKKRK
;
A
#
# COMPACT_ATOMS: atom_id res chain seq x y z
N ILE A 1 1.92 4.70 -12.58
CA ILE A 1 1.43 3.52 -13.31
C ILE A 1 1.70 3.70 -14.81
N LEU A 2 1.16 4.70 -15.48
CA LEU A 2 1.24 4.88 -16.94
C LEU A 2 2.67 5.04 -17.47
N LYS A 3 3.58 5.62 -16.68
CA LYS A 3 5.00 5.74 -17.00
C LYS A 3 5.68 4.36 -17.17
N TYR A 4 5.22 3.37 -16.41
CA TYR A 4 5.85 2.05 -16.34
C TYR A 4 5.10 0.95 -17.10
N ASN A 5 3.86 1.20 -17.49
CA ASN A 5 3.07 0.23 -18.26
C ASN A 5 2.24 0.93 -19.34
N LYS A 6 2.57 0.62 -20.60
CA LYS A 6 1.86 1.12 -21.78
C LYS A 6 0.70 0.23 -22.22
N GLN A 7 0.52 -0.95 -21.59
CA GLN A 7 -0.53 -1.90 -21.94
C GLN A 7 -1.93 -1.30 -21.71
N ASN A 8 -2.90 -1.78 -22.46
CA ASN A 8 -4.29 -1.37 -22.26
C ASN A 8 -4.95 -2.13 -21.10
N ASP A 9 -4.58 -3.39 -20.89
CA ASP A 9 -5.08 -4.20 -19.78
C ASP A 9 -4.11 -4.13 -18.61
N ILE A 10 -4.59 -3.63 -17.46
CA ILE A 10 -3.80 -3.44 -16.26
C ILE A 10 -4.45 -4.23 -15.13
N LYS A 11 -3.69 -5.16 -14.54
CA LYS A 11 -4.09 -5.91 -13.35
C LYS A 11 -3.34 -5.39 -12.14
N ILE A 12 -4.08 -4.97 -11.11
CA ILE A 12 -3.51 -4.37 -9.90
C ILE A 12 -3.91 -5.23 -8.71
N LEU A 13 -2.94 -5.52 -7.86
CA LEU A 13 -3.14 -6.08 -6.53
C LEU A 13 -3.15 -4.92 -5.52
N ASP A 14 -4.10 -4.89 -4.60
CA ASP A 14 -4.11 -3.99 -3.46
C ASP A 14 -3.97 -4.81 -2.18
N TYR A 15 -2.88 -4.58 -1.44
CA TYR A 15 -2.53 -5.30 -0.22
C TYR A 15 -2.86 -4.46 1.00
N GLY A 16 -3.72 -4.97 1.89
CA GLY A 16 -4.23 -4.21 3.03
C GLY A 16 -5.27 -3.19 2.58
N SER A 17 -6.24 -3.61 1.77
CA SER A 17 -7.21 -2.71 1.15
C SER A 17 -8.29 -2.16 2.09
N GLY A 18 -8.45 -2.76 3.29
CA GLY A 18 -9.50 -2.38 4.22
C GLY A 18 -10.91 -2.64 3.69
N TYR A 19 -11.92 -2.42 4.54
CA TYR A 19 -13.34 -2.58 4.16
C TYR A 19 -13.85 -1.49 3.22
N GLN A 20 -13.16 -0.35 3.17
CA GLN A 20 -13.49 0.80 2.30
C GLN A 20 -12.30 1.18 1.43
N PRO A 21 -12.01 0.45 0.35
CA PRO A 21 -10.82 0.64 -0.46
C PRO A 21 -10.92 1.92 -1.32
N ARG A 22 -10.89 3.09 -0.69
CA ARG A 22 -11.04 4.40 -1.36
C ARG A 22 -9.97 4.64 -2.41
N VAL A 23 -8.71 4.25 -2.09
CA VAL A 23 -7.57 4.39 -3.03
C VAL A 23 -7.82 3.58 -4.29
N VAL A 24 -8.32 2.35 -4.17
CA VAL A 24 -8.67 1.49 -5.31
C VAL A 24 -9.70 2.15 -6.21
N PHE A 25 -10.76 2.72 -5.62
CA PHE A 25 -11.81 3.38 -6.42
C PHE A 25 -11.28 4.61 -7.14
N ILE A 26 -10.50 5.46 -6.48
CA ILE A 26 -9.91 6.65 -7.08
C ILE A 26 -8.99 6.25 -8.23
N VAL A 27 -8.08 5.30 -8.00
CA VAL A 27 -7.14 4.84 -9.04
C VAL A 27 -7.89 4.19 -10.21
N TYR A 28 -8.92 3.36 -9.91
CA TYR A 28 -9.77 2.75 -10.93
C TYR A 28 -10.44 3.82 -11.81
N GLU A 29 -11.09 4.79 -11.19
CA GLU A 29 -11.78 5.85 -11.93
C GLU A 29 -10.84 6.68 -12.79
N ILE A 30 -9.68 7.07 -12.25
CA ILE A 30 -8.69 7.83 -13.01
C ILE A 30 -8.21 7.03 -14.22
N LEU A 31 -7.84 5.77 -14.03
CA LEU A 31 -7.31 4.94 -15.11
C LEU A 31 -8.37 4.63 -16.18
N VAL A 32 -9.60 4.37 -15.76
CA VAL A 32 -10.69 4.04 -16.69
C VAL A 32 -11.26 5.30 -17.37
N LYS A 33 -11.64 6.33 -16.58
CA LYS A 33 -12.33 7.50 -17.14
C LYS A 33 -11.38 8.45 -17.87
N LYS A 34 -10.20 8.74 -17.26
CA LYS A 34 -9.26 9.71 -17.83
C LYS A 34 -8.34 9.09 -18.87
N TYR A 35 -7.86 7.86 -18.63
CA TYR A 35 -6.85 7.23 -19.49
C TYR A 35 -7.39 6.07 -20.33
N ARG A 36 -8.69 5.80 -20.27
CA ARG A 36 -9.41 4.77 -21.05
C ARG A 36 -8.76 3.38 -21.00
N LYS A 37 -8.13 3.04 -19.86
CA LYS A 37 -7.49 1.74 -19.63
C LYS A 37 -8.53 0.70 -19.18
N LYS A 38 -8.31 -0.56 -19.55
CA LYS A 38 -9.02 -1.69 -18.97
C LYS A 38 -8.28 -2.08 -17.70
N VAL A 39 -8.94 -1.93 -16.55
CA VAL A 39 -8.31 -2.14 -15.23
C VAL A 39 -9.09 -3.15 -14.43
N SER A 40 -8.39 -4.03 -13.74
CA SER A 40 -8.96 -4.90 -12.72
C SER A 40 -8.15 -4.84 -11.44
N PHE A 41 -8.82 -4.93 -10.30
CA PHE A 41 -8.22 -5.00 -8.98
C PHE A 41 -8.56 -6.30 -8.30
N ASP A 42 -7.54 -6.92 -7.69
CA ASP A 42 -7.68 -7.97 -6.70
C ASP A 42 -7.24 -7.35 -5.35
N CYS A 43 -8.20 -7.15 -4.44
CA CYS A 43 -8.01 -6.53 -3.12
C CYS A 43 -7.85 -7.62 -2.07
N TYR A 44 -6.79 -7.52 -1.28
CA TYR A 44 -6.44 -8.52 -0.26
C TYR A 44 -6.40 -7.89 1.13
N ASP A 45 -7.13 -8.49 2.08
CA ASP A 45 -7.10 -8.12 3.49
C ASP A 45 -7.53 -9.30 4.37
N PHE A 46 -7.57 -9.12 5.68
CA PHE A 46 -8.08 -10.09 6.65
C PHE A 46 -9.62 -10.16 6.67
N TYR A 47 -10.23 -10.16 5.48
CA TYR A 47 -11.68 -10.30 5.34
C TYR A 47 -12.17 -11.65 5.81
N SER A 48 -13.29 -11.70 6.53
CA SER A 48 -14.00 -12.94 6.73
C SER A 48 -14.64 -13.45 5.42
N ASN A 49 -15.01 -14.74 5.39
CA ASN A 49 -15.72 -15.30 4.23
C ASN A 49 -17.04 -14.57 3.92
N ASN A 50 -17.73 -14.09 4.96
CA ASN A 50 -18.97 -13.32 4.80
C ASN A 50 -18.68 -11.93 4.21
N ASP A 51 -17.61 -11.26 4.65
CA ASP A 51 -17.22 -9.97 4.10
C ASP A 51 -16.86 -10.10 2.62
N ILE A 52 -16.06 -11.09 2.26
CA ILE A 52 -15.69 -11.37 0.86
C ILE A 52 -16.94 -11.57 0.00
N LYS A 53 -17.90 -12.36 0.49
CA LYS A 53 -19.16 -12.61 -0.22
C LYS A 53 -19.96 -11.33 -0.41
N ASN A 54 -20.08 -10.51 0.63
CA ASN A 54 -20.84 -9.26 0.60
C ASN A 54 -20.16 -8.20 -0.28
N LEU A 55 -18.86 -8.01 -0.13
CA LEU A 55 -18.08 -7.07 -0.93
C LEU A 55 -18.10 -7.42 -2.42
N ASN A 56 -17.93 -8.70 -2.76
CA ASN A 56 -17.95 -9.15 -4.15
C ASN A 56 -19.35 -9.04 -4.80
N LYS A 57 -20.45 -9.14 -4.01
CA LYS A 57 -21.81 -8.90 -4.53
C LYS A 57 -22.06 -7.42 -4.84
N GLN A 58 -21.52 -6.52 -4.04
CA GLN A 58 -21.78 -5.09 -4.15
C GLN A 58 -20.97 -4.38 -5.23
N LYS A 59 -19.89 -4.98 -5.72
CA LYS A 59 -18.90 -4.30 -6.58
C LYS A 59 -18.98 -4.77 -8.03
N LYS A 60 -18.61 -3.85 -8.94
CA LYS A 60 -18.50 -4.14 -10.37
C LYS A 60 -17.51 -5.29 -10.59
N ASN A 61 -17.75 -6.14 -11.59
CA ASN A 61 -16.96 -7.34 -11.94
C ASN A 61 -15.43 -7.17 -12.08
N LYS A 62 -14.92 -5.94 -12.02
CA LYS A 62 -13.50 -5.59 -12.17
C LYS A 62 -12.74 -5.43 -10.85
N ILE A 63 -13.43 -5.42 -9.71
CA ILE A 63 -12.82 -5.31 -8.37
C ILE A 63 -13.28 -6.53 -7.58
N LYS A 64 -12.32 -7.35 -7.15
CA LYS A 64 -12.57 -8.59 -6.40
C LYS A 64 -11.85 -8.55 -5.06
N PHE A 65 -12.42 -9.18 -4.07
CA PHE A 65 -11.91 -9.22 -2.70
C PHE A 65 -11.54 -10.63 -2.31
N TYR A 66 -10.41 -10.78 -1.61
CA TYR A 66 -9.82 -12.06 -1.24
C TYR A 66 -9.23 -12.00 0.17
N HIS A 67 -9.21 -13.14 0.86
CA HIS A 67 -8.47 -13.26 2.11
C HIS A 67 -6.97 -13.17 1.86
N LEU A 68 -6.26 -12.47 2.75
CA LEU A 68 -4.84 -12.15 2.60
C LEU A 68 -3.94 -13.37 2.39
N ASP A 69 -4.19 -14.46 3.11
CA ASP A 69 -3.38 -15.69 3.00
C ASP A 69 -3.40 -16.33 1.62
N THR A 70 -4.38 -16.00 0.77
CA THR A 70 -4.46 -16.55 -0.58
C THR A 70 -3.36 -16.05 -1.51
N ILE A 71 -2.67 -14.95 -1.18
CA ILE A 71 -1.53 -14.43 -1.95
C ILE A 71 -0.41 -15.47 -2.05
N LYS A 72 -0.15 -16.22 -0.98
CA LYS A 72 0.89 -17.26 -0.94
C LYS A 72 0.65 -18.37 -1.97
N LYS A 73 -0.60 -18.59 -2.38
CA LYS A 73 -1.00 -19.60 -3.36
C LYS A 73 -0.71 -19.18 -4.82
N ILE A 74 -0.38 -17.90 -5.06
CA ILE A 74 -0.09 -17.40 -6.40
C ILE A 74 1.33 -17.82 -6.80
N LYS A 75 1.43 -18.81 -7.72
CA LYS A 75 2.73 -19.38 -8.13
C LYS A 75 3.48 -18.53 -9.15
N LYS A 76 2.78 -17.76 -10.00
CA LYS A 76 3.38 -16.98 -11.10
C LYS A 76 3.04 -15.50 -10.96
N ARG A 77 3.87 -14.66 -11.57
CA ARG A 77 3.58 -13.22 -11.68
C ARG A 77 2.25 -13.02 -12.40
N LYS A 78 1.31 -12.34 -11.75
CA LYS A 78 -0.07 -12.18 -12.18
C LYS A 78 -0.45 -10.70 -12.38
N TYR A 79 0.24 -9.80 -11.66
CA TYR A 79 -0.12 -8.38 -11.60
C TYR A 79 0.94 -7.51 -12.25
N ASN A 80 0.50 -6.44 -12.92
CA ASN A 80 1.39 -5.39 -13.40
C ASN A 80 1.87 -4.52 -12.22
N PHE A 81 0.96 -4.25 -11.28
CA PHE A 81 1.26 -3.44 -10.11
C PHE A 81 0.70 -4.05 -8.85
N CYS A 82 1.38 -3.79 -7.74
CA CYS A 82 0.85 -3.95 -6.40
C CYS A 82 0.84 -2.59 -5.71
N LEU A 83 -0.24 -2.29 -5.00
CA LEU A 83 -0.35 -1.17 -4.08
C LEU A 83 -0.25 -1.71 -2.65
N ILE A 84 0.55 -1.07 -1.83
CA ILE A 84 0.59 -1.23 -0.39
C ILE A 84 0.57 0.17 0.23
N ASN A 85 -0.57 0.54 0.78
CA ASN A 85 -0.83 1.90 1.21
C ASN A 85 -1.20 1.94 2.68
N ASP A 86 -0.36 2.60 3.49
CA ASP A 86 -0.54 2.75 4.93
C ASP A 86 -0.74 1.41 5.67
N VAL A 87 0.12 0.42 5.39
CA VAL A 87 0.04 -0.93 5.93
C VAL A 87 1.29 -1.31 6.72
N ILE A 88 2.48 -0.92 6.24
CA ILE A 88 3.75 -1.40 6.80
C ILE A 88 3.90 -0.95 8.25
N HIS A 89 3.51 0.27 8.58
CA HIS A 89 3.60 0.79 9.93
C HIS A 89 2.71 0.02 10.93
N HIS A 90 1.54 -0.51 10.51
CA HIS A 90 0.69 -1.34 11.37
C HIS A 90 1.27 -2.72 11.67
N ILE A 91 2.20 -3.20 10.85
CA ILE A 91 2.91 -4.46 11.12
C ILE A 91 3.92 -4.28 12.25
N GLY A 92 4.50 -3.09 12.36
CA GLY A 92 5.50 -2.72 13.36
C GLY A 92 6.93 -2.99 12.91
N ILE A 93 7.83 -2.10 13.32
CA ILE A 93 9.25 -2.15 12.93
C ILE A 93 9.98 -3.36 13.53
N GLU A 94 9.49 -3.90 14.64
CA GLU A 94 10.03 -5.09 15.31
C GLU A 94 9.82 -6.37 14.50
N LYS A 95 8.88 -6.35 13.55
CA LYS A 95 8.56 -7.48 12.66
C LYS A 95 9.25 -7.37 11.30
N GLU A 96 10.46 -6.83 11.26
CA GLU A 96 11.18 -6.55 10.01
C GLU A 96 11.23 -7.75 9.06
N ASN A 97 11.57 -8.94 9.56
CA ASN A 97 11.61 -10.16 8.73
C ASN A 97 10.25 -10.51 8.12
N PHE A 98 9.18 -10.25 8.84
CA PHE A 98 7.82 -10.47 8.34
C PHE A 98 7.50 -9.49 7.19
N ILE A 99 7.88 -8.21 7.34
CA ILE A 99 7.73 -7.20 6.29
C ILE A 99 8.54 -7.56 5.05
N ILE A 100 9.79 -8.01 5.23
CA ILE A 100 10.64 -8.47 4.13
C ILE A 100 9.98 -9.63 3.38
N ASN A 101 9.41 -10.60 4.09
CA ASN A 101 8.72 -11.73 3.48
C ASN A 101 7.49 -11.29 2.67
N ILE A 102 6.66 -10.38 3.22
CA ILE A 102 5.53 -9.79 2.51
C ILE A 102 6.00 -9.10 1.22
N LEU A 103 6.97 -8.21 1.32
CA LEU A 103 7.45 -7.45 0.15
C LEU A 103 8.10 -8.36 -0.90
N ASN A 104 8.79 -9.44 -0.48
CA ASN A 104 9.31 -10.46 -1.38
C ASN A 104 8.18 -11.20 -2.11
N ASP A 105 7.10 -11.57 -1.41
CA ASP A 105 5.93 -12.20 -2.04
C ASP A 105 5.26 -11.24 -3.02
N LEU A 106 5.08 -9.98 -2.66
CA LEU A 106 4.46 -8.97 -3.54
C LEU A 106 5.32 -8.70 -4.79
N THR A 107 6.65 -8.60 -4.64
CA THR A 107 7.56 -8.45 -5.80
C THR A 107 7.69 -9.73 -6.64
N ARG A 108 7.32 -10.89 -6.11
CA ARG A 108 7.23 -12.15 -6.86
C ARG A 108 6.00 -12.18 -7.74
N VAL A 109 4.86 -11.72 -7.24
CA VAL A 109 3.57 -11.81 -7.94
C VAL A 109 3.25 -10.59 -8.80
N SER A 110 3.96 -9.47 -8.61
CA SER A 110 3.77 -8.20 -9.32
C SER A 110 5.05 -7.74 -10.02
N GLU A 111 4.91 -6.96 -11.09
CA GLU A 111 6.06 -6.36 -11.80
C GLU A 111 6.67 -5.21 -11.00
N ILE A 112 5.80 -4.35 -10.45
CA ILE A 112 6.18 -3.17 -9.65
C ILE A 112 5.30 -3.13 -8.42
N VAL A 113 5.89 -2.84 -7.27
CA VAL A 113 5.20 -2.60 -6.00
C VAL A 113 5.34 -1.12 -5.63
N PHE A 114 4.20 -0.47 -5.43
CA PHE A 114 4.08 0.88 -4.89
C PHE A 114 3.87 0.77 -3.39
N ILE A 115 4.79 1.33 -2.63
CA ILE A 115 4.72 1.39 -1.16
C ILE A 115 4.51 2.84 -0.79
N LYS A 116 3.33 3.19 -0.27
CA LYS A 116 3.06 4.49 0.37
C LYS A 116 2.93 4.26 1.85
N ASP A 117 3.66 5.03 2.65
CA ASP A 117 3.60 4.93 4.10
C ASP A 117 4.13 6.21 4.75
N HIS A 118 4.32 6.19 6.07
CA HIS A 118 4.77 7.31 6.87
C HIS A 118 6.18 7.11 7.42
N PHE A 119 6.96 8.22 7.49
CA PHE A 119 8.24 8.27 8.20
C PHE A 119 8.14 9.14 9.45
N GLN A 120 8.64 8.63 10.57
CA GLN A 120 8.91 9.47 11.74
C GLN A 120 10.23 10.24 11.57
N GLN A 121 10.31 11.40 12.21
CA GLN A 121 11.48 12.28 12.21
C GLN A 121 11.85 12.70 13.64
N GLY A 122 11.82 11.74 14.57
CA GLY A 122 12.07 11.95 15.99
C GLY A 122 10.80 11.93 16.83
N PHE A 123 10.95 12.18 18.13
CA PHE A 123 9.90 11.95 19.12
C PHE A 123 8.60 12.72 18.86
N ILE A 124 8.70 14.02 18.54
CA ILE A 124 7.51 14.87 18.30
C ILE A 124 6.75 14.38 17.07
N SER A 125 7.44 14.15 15.96
CA SER A 125 6.81 13.68 14.73
C SER A 125 6.17 12.30 14.89
N ASN A 126 6.81 11.40 15.62
CA ASN A 126 6.26 10.08 15.91
C ASN A 126 4.92 10.19 16.66
N ASN A 127 4.83 11.05 17.68
CA ASN A 127 3.58 11.26 18.42
C ASN A 127 2.48 11.93 17.57
N ILE A 128 2.85 12.87 16.68
CA ILE A 128 1.88 13.48 15.76
C ILE A 128 1.32 12.42 14.81
N ILE A 129 2.18 11.61 14.19
CA ILE A 129 1.73 10.55 13.28
C ILE A 129 0.85 9.54 14.02
N ARG A 130 1.25 9.11 15.22
CA ARG A 130 0.43 8.22 16.09
C ARG A 130 -0.95 8.80 16.35
N PHE A 131 -1.02 10.08 16.70
CA PHE A 131 -2.30 10.75 16.96
C PHE A 131 -3.19 10.80 15.71
N MET A 132 -2.61 11.13 14.54
CA MET A 132 -3.31 11.15 13.27
C MET A 132 -3.80 9.75 12.87
N ASP A 133 -2.96 8.75 13.08
CA ASP A 133 -3.29 7.37 12.80
C ASP A 133 -4.39 6.84 13.73
N PHE A 134 -4.31 7.15 15.02
CA PHE A 134 -5.38 6.87 15.98
C PHE A 134 -6.72 7.47 15.54
N LEU A 135 -6.74 8.76 15.17
CA LEU A 135 -7.97 9.41 14.69
C LEU A 135 -8.50 8.77 13.41
N GLY A 136 -7.62 8.43 12.47
CA GLY A 136 -7.99 7.81 11.19
C GLY A 136 -8.54 6.39 11.35
N ASN A 137 -8.10 5.66 12.37
CA ASN A 137 -8.46 4.27 12.62
C ASN A 137 -9.41 4.05 13.79
N TYR A 138 -9.87 5.11 14.46
CA TYR A 138 -10.68 5.06 15.68
C TYR A 138 -11.92 4.13 15.58
N PHE A 139 -12.52 4.03 14.38
CA PHE A 139 -13.69 3.20 14.13
C PHE A 139 -13.38 1.86 13.44
N ASN A 140 -12.09 1.51 13.24
CA ASN A 140 -11.72 0.38 12.39
C ASN A 140 -11.03 -0.78 13.15
N ASP A 141 -10.96 -0.73 14.47
CA ASP A 141 -10.26 -1.72 15.34
C ASP A 141 -8.81 -2.02 14.88
N VAL A 142 -8.14 -1.01 14.31
CA VAL A 142 -6.76 -1.12 13.88
C VAL A 142 -5.85 -0.54 14.94
N ASN A 143 -4.90 -1.35 15.43
CA ASN A 143 -3.96 -0.91 16.44
C ASN A 143 -3.03 0.18 15.88
N THR A 144 -2.89 1.27 16.63
CA THR A 144 -1.91 2.31 16.37
C THR A 144 -0.53 1.82 16.80
N PRO A 145 0.48 1.83 15.92
CA PRO A 145 1.83 1.36 16.26
C PRO A 145 2.53 2.31 17.23
N ASP A 146 3.46 1.77 18.01
CA ASP A 146 4.27 2.59 18.93
C ASP A 146 5.34 3.38 18.19
N ASN A 147 5.88 2.86 17.11
CA ASN A 147 6.95 3.47 16.34
C ASN A 147 6.75 3.29 14.84
N TYR A 148 7.13 4.33 14.09
CA TYR A 148 7.17 4.32 12.64
C TYR A 148 8.61 4.20 12.14
N TYR A 149 8.79 3.74 10.90
CA TYR A 149 10.11 3.75 10.27
C TYR A 149 10.62 5.19 10.11
N ASP A 150 11.91 5.39 10.33
CA ASP A 150 12.62 6.54 9.78
C ASP A 150 13.18 6.23 8.39
N LYS A 151 13.66 7.26 7.68
CA LYS A 151 14.20 7.13 6.31
C LYS A 151 15.38 6.16 6.23
N LYS A 152 16.23 6.12 7.27
CA LYS A 152 17.44 5.28 7.30
C LYS A 152 17.08 3.82 7.53
N THR A 153 16.23 3.55 8.51
CA THR A 153 15.77 2.20 8.87
C THR A 153 15.03 1.55 7.70
N PHE A 154 14.11 2.30 7.06
CA PHE A 154 13.40 1.80 5.89
C PHE A 154 14.32 1.54 4.69
N LYS A 155 15.31 2.41 4.45
CA LYS A 155 16.33 2.18 3.41
C LYS A 155 17.14 0.91 3.70
N ASN A 156 17.50 0.68 4.96
CA ASN A 156 18.24 -0.52 5.38
C ASN A 156 17.39 -1.79 5.16
N LEU A 157 16.08 -1.73 5.50
CA LEU A 157 15.15 -2.83 5.22
C LEU A 157 15.13 -3.17 3.73
N LEU A 158 14.99 -2.19 2.84
CA LEU A 158 15.04 -2.43 1.40
C LEU A 158 16.40 -2.94 0.93
N GLY A 159 17.50 -2.53 1.59
CA GLY A 159 18.86 -3.02 1.32
C GLY A 159 19.08 -4.51 1.61
N LYS A 160 18.30 -5.07 2.55
CA LYS A 160 18.32 -6.51 2.86
C LYS A 160 17.56 -7.35 1.84
N MET A 161 16.82 -6.73 0.93
CA MET A 161 16.00 -7.36 -0.09
C MET A 161 16.71 -7.38 -1.45
N ARG A 162 16.39 -8.37 -2.29
CA ARG A 162 16.84 -8.38 -3.69
C ARG A 162 15.90 -7.56 -4.58
N VAL A 163 15.83 -6.25 -4.31
CA VAL A 163 14.97 -5.32 -5.06
C VAL A 163 15.77 -4.18 -5.68
N ILE A 164 15.17 -3.55 -6.67
CA ILE A 164 15.64 -2.30 -7.28
C ILE A 164 14.60 -1.23 -6.95
N VAL A 165 15.02 -0.12 -6.38
CA VAL A 165 14.20 1.07 -6.21
C VAL A 165 14.18 1.81 -7.55
N LEU A 166 13.01 1.86 -8.19
CA LEU A 166 12.82 2.55 -9.48
C LEU A 166 12.64 4.05 -9.28
N GLU A 167 11.91 4.40 -8.24
CA GLU A 167 11.55 5.78 -7.92
C GLU A 167 11.27 5.91 -6.42
N LYS A 168 11.59 7.05 -5.86
CA LYS A 168 11.19 7.46 -4.52
C LYS A 168 10.63 8.87 -4.58
N ILE A 169 9.47 9.08 -3.98
CA ILE A 169 8.83 10.38 -3.83
C ILE A 169 8.73 10.62 -2.33
N LEU A 170 9.33 11.70 -1.88
CA LEU A 170 9.35 12.14 -0.49
C LEU A 170 8.61 13.47 -0.40
N SER A 171 8.16 13.82 0.78
CA SER A 171 7.51 15.13 1.04
C SER A 171 6.21 15.31 0.24
N ILE A 172 5.27 14.38 0.41
CA ILE A 172 4.01 14.37 -0.33
C ILE A 172 2.98 15.22 0.42
N LYS A 173 2.48 16.27 -0.21
CA LYS A 173 1.39 17.10 0.33
C LYS A 173 0.06 16.39 0.16
N LEU A 174 -0.43 15.73 1.20
CA LEU A 174 -1.72 15.01 1.21
C LEU A 174 -2.87 15.86 1.76
N TYR A 175 -2.56 16.90 2.53
CA TYR A 175 -3.53 17.70 3.26
C TYR A 175 -3.48 19.17 2.85
N PRO A 176 -4.59 19.89 2.98
CA PRO A 176 -4.62 21.32 2.68
C PRO A 176 -3.70 22.13 3.61
N PRO A 177 -3.25 23.33 3.18
CA PRO A 177 -2.24 24.12 3.87
C PRO A 177 -2.51 24.39 5.36
N PHE A 178 -3.77 24.55 5.75
CA PHE A 178 -4.14 24.81 7.14
C PHE A 178 -3.98 23.61 8.09
N LEU A 179 -3.81 22.41 7.54
CA LEU A 179 -3.51 21.20 8.32
C LEU A 179 -2.02 20.81 8.27
N LEU A 180 -1.16 21.59 7.62
CA LEU A 180 0.28 21.25 7.47
C LEU A 180 1.03 21.21 8.79
N PHE A 181 0.55 21.89 9.83
CA PHE A 181 1.14 21.80 11.18
C PHE A 181 0.93 20.42 11.81
N MET A 182 -0.14 19.70 11.43
CA MET A 182 -0.44 18.34 11.90
C MET A 182 0.12 17.26 10.96
N SER A 183 0.31 17.58 9.69
CA SER A 183 0.72 16.64 8.67
C SER A 183 1.82 17.20 7.78
N ASN A 184 3.03 17.28 8.36
CA ASN A 184 4.20 17.67 7.57
C ASN A 184 4.31 16.75 6.33
N PRO A 185 4.43 17.31 5.10
CA PRO A 185 4.63 16.54 3.88
C PRO A 185 5.77 15.54 3.98
N ASP A 186 6.82 15.84 4.73
CA ASP A 186 8.00 15.00 4.93
C ASP A 186 7.72 13.70 5.70
N PHE A 187 6.56 13.57 6.33
CA PHE A 187 6.14 12.32 6.96
C PHE A 187 5.67 11.28 5.93
N ASN A 188 5.31 11.70 4.73
CA ASN A 188 4.77 10.81 3.72
C ASN A 188 5.81 10.46 2.66
N PHE A 189 5.81 9.20 2.25
CA PHE A 189 6.66 8.73 1.17
C PHE A 189 5.95 7.75 0.24
N VAL A 190 6.45 7.67 -1.00
CA VAL A 190 6.17 6.58 -1.93
C VAL A 190 7.49 6.02 -2.44
N TYR A 191 7.62 4.70 -2.37
CA TYR A 191 8.68 3.95 -3.04
C TYR A 191 8.08 3.05 -4.11
N LEU A 192 8.70 3.04 -5.28
CA LEU A 192 8.42 2.09 -6.34
C LEU A 192 9.58 1.11 -6.38
N ILE A 193 9.28 -0.16 -6.14
CA ILE A 193 10.28 -1.22 -6.14
C ILE A 193 9.91 -2.33 -7.13
N LYS A 194 10.92 -3.01 -7.64
CA LYS A 194 10.77 -4.25 -8.39
C LYS A 194 11.81 -5.28 -7.97
N LYS A 195 11.52 -6.55 -8.20
CA LYS A 195 12.50 -7.62 -7.96
C LYS A 195 13.73 -7.42 -8.86
N ARG A 196 14.93 -7.54 -8.27
CA ARG A 196 16.18 -7.63 -9.04
C ARG A 196 16.17 -8.99 -9.76
N LYS A 197 16.49 -8.98 -11.05
CA LYS A 197 16.70 -10.21 -11.83
C LYS A 197 17.96 -10.93 -11.38
#